data_1f3a7f280cbb54e1e2ab8ef50799f6ec
#
_entry.id   1f3a7f280cbb54e1e2ab8ef50799f6ec
#
_cell.length_a   1.000
_cell.length_b   1.000
_cell.length_c   1.000
_cell.angle_alpha   90.00
_cell.angle_beta   90.00
_cell.angle_gamma   90.00
#
_symmetry.space_group_name_H-M   'P 1'
#
loop_
_entity.id
_entity.type
_entity.pdbx_description
1 polymer ?
#
loop_
_entity_poly.entity_id
_entity_poly.type
_entity_poly.pdbx_seq_one_letter_code
_entity_poly.pdbx_strand_id
1 'polypeptide(L)'
;MRSGPKWEPPAKPVAAARGGPRRPRRRSGELQALILEAARSTFAEKGYARATTREIAARAAVAEVLLFRKFGSKAKLFAEAVLHPMVQFVRDWIDGMPTLLPITSAEEAQRSFLERLYDVASSQRGLLLTLFATSVFEPEVFESSTVVTSAQEVLDDLVRFTERQLVRYGVDPRRFNVPIASRSVIGMVLAMALFGDWLLPPGRRRPTRAQLLDELTRQVLYGGMNQRPKLARGGRGRSG
;
A
#
# COMPACT_ATOMS: atom_id res chain seq x y z
N MET A 1 41.00 56.36 61.92
CA MET A 1 40.13 55.22 61.61
C MET A 1 40.21 54.99 60.12
N ARG A 2 40.92 53.94 59.67
CA ARG A 2 41.06 53.57 58.27
C ARG A 2 40.12 52.43 57.98
N SER A 3 39.16 52.69 57.08
CA SER A 3 38.21 51.71 56.64
C SER A 3 38.90 50.62 55.77
N GLY A 4 38.86 49.36 56.14
CA GLY A 4 39.40 48.24 55.36
C GLY A 4 38.56 47.91 54.11
N PRO A 5 39.15 47.21 53.14
CA PRO A 5 38.49 46.95 51.89
C PRO A 5 37.36 45.93 52.10
N LYS A 6 36.20 46.23 51.49
CA LYS A 6 35.04 45.33 51.43
C LYS A 6 35.37 44.12 50.56
N TRP A 7 35.19 42.94 51.11
CA TRP A 7 35.29 41.64 50.37
C TRP A 7 34.12 41.53 49.37
N GLU A 8 34.40 41.35 48.05
CA GLU A 8 33.44 40.98 47.02
C GLU A 8 33.60 39.48 46.70
N PRO A 9 32.51 38.68 46.68
CA PRO A 9 32.61 37.29 46.31
C PRO A 9 32.90 37.12 44.81
N PRO A 10 33.68 36.11 44.39
CA PRO A 10 34.00 35.87 42.97
C PRO A 10 32.73 35.58 42.15
N ALA A 11 32.66 36.15 40.95
CA ALA A 11 31.58 35.96 40.00
C ALA A 11 31.39 34.49 39.67
N LYS A 12 30.14 33.99 39.74
CA LYS A 12 29.80 32.64 39.36
C LYS A 12 30.21 32.38 37.91
N PRO A 13 30.80 31.20 37.58
CA PRO A 13 31.13 30.88 36.18
C PRO A 13 29.85 30.82 35.35
N VAL A 14 29.83 31.58 34.28
CA VAL A 14 28.76 31.52 33.26
C VAL A 14 28.80 30.13 32.64
N ALA A 15 27.78 29.34 32.88
CA ALA A 15 27.59 28.01 32.26
C ALA A 15 27.59 28.18 30.74
N ALA A 16 28.64 27.68 30.09
CA ALA A 16 28.73 27.65 28.63
C ALA A 16 27.49 26.89 28.07
N ALA A 17 26.68 27.62 27.36
CA ALA A 17 25.52 27.08 26.64
C ALA A 17 26.00 26.04 25.62
N ARG A 18 25.93 24.74 25.97
CA ARG A 18 26.08 23.65 25.05
C ARG A 18 24.78 23.52 24.21
N GLY A 19 24.56 24.51 23.35
CA GLY A 19 23.52 24.52 22.33
C GLY A 19 24.11 24.12 21.00
N GLY A 20 24.37 22.82 20.79
CA GLY A 20 24.54 22.31 19.43
C GLY A 20 23.26 22.56 18.62
N PRO A 21 23.35 22.72 17.28
CA PRO A 21 22.18 23.03 16.46
C PRO A 21 21.10 21.98 16.69
N ARG A 22 19.97 22.39 17.27
CA ARG A 22 18.77 21.56 17.41
C ARG A 22 18.34 21.20 15.99
N ARG A 23 18.50 19.94 15.58
CA ARG A 23 17.95 19.41 14.33
C ARG A 23 16.47 19.80 14.27
N PRO A 24 15.99 20.38 13.14
CA PRO A 24 14.60 20.78 13.01
C PRO A 24 13.71 19.59 13.31
N ARG A 25 12.66 19.82 14.09
CA ARG A 25 11.69 18.80 14.48
C ARG A 25 10.97 18.35 13.20
N ARG A 26 11.37 17.20 12.64
CA ARG A 26 10.72 16.62 11.45
C ARG A 26 9.23 16.47 11.73
N ARG A 27 8.39 16.85 10.76
CA ARG A 27 6.94 16.63 10.86
C ARG A 27 6.67 15.14 11.06
N SER A 28 5.63 14.79 11.84
CA SER A 28 5.34 13.40 12.22
C SER A 28 5.20 12.46 11.01
N GLY A 29 4.64 12.96 9.90
CA GLY A 29 4.50 12.20 8.65
C GLY A 29 5.83 11.94 7.93
N GLU A 30 6.71 12.94 7.85
CA GLU A 30 8.05 12.79 7.24
C GLU A 30 8.89 11.75 7.98
N LEU A 31 8.80 11.77 9.32
CA LEU A 31 9.51 10.81 10.15
C LEU A 31 8.98 9.38 9.94
N GLN A 32 7.67 9.23 9.80
CA GLN A 32 7.06 7.92 9.51
C GLN A 32 7.52 7.39 8.17
N ALA A 33 7.48 8.20 7.12
CA ALA A 33 7.93 7.82 5.80
C ALA A 33 9.40 7.36 5.80
N LEU A 34 10.29 8.07 6.50
CA LEU A 34 11.70 7.69 6.64
C LEU A 34 11.88 6.34 7.36
N ILE A 35 11.12 6.09 8.42
CA ILE A 35 11.19 4.83 9.15
C ILE A 35 10.67 3.67 8.27
N LEU A 36 9.56 3.85 7.58
CA LEU A 36 8.98 2.82 6.71
C LEU A 36 9.90 2.51 5.53
N GLU A 37 10.56 3.51 4.93
CA GLU A 37 11.53 3.29 3.86
C GLU A 37 12.79 2.56 4.36
N ALA A 38 13.32 2.94 5.52
CA ALA A 38 14.44 2.25 6.14
C ALA A 38 14.08 0.79 6.49
N ALA A 39 12.86 0.56 6.99
CA ALA A 39 12.34 -0.77 7.28
C ALA A 39 12.22 -1.60 6.02
N ARG A 40 11.58 -1.08 4.97
CA ARG A 40 11.39 -1.75 3.69
C ARG A 40 12.73 -2.18 3.08
N SER A 41 13.71 -1.27 3.01
CA SER A 41 15.04 -1.56 2.49
C SER A 41 15.76 -2.63 3.32
N THR A 42 15.70 -2.53 4.66
CA THR A 42 16.36 -3.51 5.54
C THR A 42 15.73 -4.90 5.43
N PHE A 43 14.40 -4.97 5.35
CA PHE A 43 13.70 -6.24 5.15
C PHE A 43 13.95 -6.83 3.77
N ALA A 44 14.05 -6.01 2.73
CA ALA A 44 14.37 -6.47 1.38
C ALA A 44 15.79 -7.05 1.29
N GLU A 45 16.77 -6.42 1.95
CA GLU A 45 18.18 -6.84 1.94
C GLU A 45 18.44 -8.10 2.78
N LYS A 46 17.81 -8.20 3.95
CA LYS A 46 18.15 -9.23 4.95
C LYS A 46 17.06 -10.29 5.17
N GLY A 47 15.87 -10.04 4.66
CA GLY A 47 14.67 -10.81 4.99
C GLY A 47 14.11 -10.48 6.38
N TYR A 48 12.85 -10.87 6.64
CA TYR A 48 12.18 -10.57 7.90
C TYR A 48 12.93 -11.12 9.13
N ALA A 49 13.38 -12.38 9.09
CA ALA A 49 13.98 -13.02 10.26
C ALA A 49 15.28 -12.33 10.72
N ARG A 50 16.17 -11.98 9.80
CA ARG A 50 17.51 -11.44 10.10
C ARG A 50 17.54 -9.92 10.29
N ALA A 51 16.57 -9.18 9.79
CA ALA A 51 16.47 -7.74 10.01
C ALA A 51 16.21 -7.44 11.49
N THR A 52 16.87 -6.42 12.04
CA THR A 52 16.64 -5.98 13.44
C THR A 52 16.06 -4.58 13.49
N THR A 53 15.24 -4.29 14.50
CA THR A 53 14.67 -2.95 14.74
C THR A 53 15.76 -1.92 15.02
N ARG A 54 16.87 -2.34 15.62
CA ARG A 54 18.05 -1.50 15.88
C ARG A 54 18.71 -1.03 14.57
N GLU A 55 18.87 -1.92 13.58
CA GLU A 55 19.41 -1.56 12.27
C GLU A 55 18.48 -0.62 11.51
N ILE A 56 17.17 -0.89 11.56
CA ILE A 56 16.16 -0.02 10.95
C ILE A 56 16.20 1.38 11.59
N ALA A 57 16.28 1.46 12.92
CA ALA A 57 16.39 2.72 13.63
C ALA A 57 17.65 3.50 13.26
N ALA A 58 18.79 2.80 13.18
CA ALA A 58 20.06 3.40 12.75
C ALA A 58 19.98 3.94 11.31
N ARG A 59 19.41 3.18 10.38
CA ARG A 59 19.22 3.60 8.97
C ARG A 59 18.27 4.80 8.85
N ALA A 60 17.21 4.83 9.65
CA ALA A 60 16.27 5.97 9.70
C ALA A 60 16.81 7.19 10.48
N ALA A 61 17.99 7.06 11.11
CA ALA A 61 18.59 8.06 12.00
C ALA A 61 17.65 8.49 13.15
N VAL A 62 17.04 7.49 13.82
CA VAL A 62 16.13 7.65 14.96
C VAL A 62 16.55 6.74 16.13
N ALA A 63 16.02 7.01 17.32
CA ALA A 63 16.17 6.09 18.44
C ALA A 63 15.24 4.89 18.29
N GLU A 64 15.71 3.68 18.59
CA GLU A 64 14.94 2.44 18.49
C GLU A 64 13.64 2.47 19.32
N VAL A 65 13.68 3.08 20.50
CA VAL A 65 12.49 3.31 21.35
C VAL A 65 11.36 4.03 20.60
N LEU A 66 11.72 4.92 19.65
CA LEU A 66 10.72 5.62 18.83
C LEU A 66 9.99 4.66 17.89
N LEU A 67 10.68 3.65 17.36
CA LEU A 67 10.05 2.60 16.53
C LEU A 67 9.00 1.84 17.35
N PHE A 68 9.38 1.35 18.53
CA PHE A 68 8.45 0.60 19.39
C PHE A 68 7.27 1.46 19.83
N ARG A 69 7.52 2.73 20.18
CA ARG A 69 6.42 3.65 20.54
C ARG A 69 5.45 3.89 19.39
N LYS A 70 5.94 3.90 18.14
CA LYS A 70 5.11 4.23 16.97
C LYS A 70 4.42 3.00 16.38
N PHE A 71 5.10 1.88 16.29
CA PHE A 71 4.64 0.69 15.60
C PHE A 71 4.32 -0.49 16.54
N GLY A 72 4.79 -0.46 17.78
CA GLY A 72 4.53 -1.48 18.79
C GLY A 72 5.42 -2.72 18.67
N SER A 73 5.57 -3.29 17.48
CA SER A 73 6.37 -4.49 17.25
C SER A 73 7.09 -4.48 15.89
N LYS A 74 8.11 -5.36 15.76
CA LYS A 74 8.79 -5.59 14.47
C LYS A 74 7.81 -6.09 13.41
N ALA A 75 6.88 -6.96 13.78
CA ALA A 75 5.90 -7.52 12.85
C ALA A 75 4.92 -6.46 12.34
N LYS A 76 4.42 -5.57 13.21
CA LYS A 76 3.59 -4.43 12.79
C LYS A 76 4.36 -3.44 11.92
N LEU A 77 5.62 -3.13 12.27
CA LEU A 77 6.49 -2.31 11.43
C LEU A 77 6.69 -2.93 10.05
N PHE A 78 6.87 -4.25 9.97
CA PHE A 78 6.99 -4.99 8.72
C PHE A 78 5.71 -4.89 7.88
N ALA A 79 4.55 -5.18 8.48
CA ALA A 79 3.27 -5.07 7.81
C ALA A 79 3.05 -3.65 7.25
N GLU A 80 3.32 -2.62 8.05
CA GLU A 80 3.21 -1.23 7.59
C GLU A 80 4.20 -0.91 6.47
N ALA A 81 5.46 -1.33 6.58
CA ALA A 81 6.47 -1.05 5.55
C ALA A 81 6.13 -1.70 4.20
N VAL A 82 5.51 -2.89 4.21
CA VAL A 82 5.15 -3.63 3.00
C VAL A 82 3.84 -3.14 2.39
N LEU A 83 2.81 -2.88 3.20
CA LEU A 83 1.48 -2.50 2.69
C LEU A 83 1.35 -1.01 2.39
N HIS A 84 2.14 -0.16 3.06
CA HIS A 84 2.04 1.29 2.90
C HIS A 84 2.13 1.78 1.45
N PRO A 85 3.06 1.31 0.60
CA PRO A 85 3.13 1.75 -0.79
C PRO A 85 1.87 1.42 -1.60
N MET A 86 1.22 0.29 -1.31
CA MET A 86 -0.02 -0.11 -1.98
C MET A 86 -1.20 0.77 -1.53
N VAL A 87 -1.30 1.03 -0.24
CA VAL A 87 -2.31 1.92 0.34
C VAL A 87 -2.16 3.33 -0.23
N GLN A 88 -0.93 3.86 -0.29
CA GLN A 88 -0.66 5.17 -0.86
C GLN A 88 -0.99 5.21 -2.36
N PHE A 89 -0.60 4.21 -3.12
CA PHE A 89 -0.94 4.14 -4.55
C PHE A 89 -2.45 4.26 -4.77
N VAL A 90 -3.28 3.51 -4.03
CA VAL A 90 -4.73 3.57 -4.22
C VAL A 90 -5.31 4.92 -3.81
N ARG A 91 -4.81 5.54 -2.75
CA ARG A 91 -5.19 6.91 -2.35
C ARG A 91 -4.86 7.93 -3.42
N ASP A 92 -3.60 7.95 -3.85
CA ASP A 92 -3.12 8.88 -4.89
C ASP A 92 -3.91 8.70 -6.19
N TRP A 93 -4.30 7.46 -6.50
CA TRP A 93 -5.16 7.15 -7.64
C TRP A 93 -6.55 7.77 -7.51
N ILE A 94 -7.21 7.56 -6.37
CA ILE A 94 -8.54 8.12 -6.11
C ILE A 94 -8.50 9.65 -6.17
N ASP A 95 -7.49 10.26 -5.55
CA ASP A 95 -7.33 11.72 -5.47
C ASP A 95 -6.96 12.34 -6.82
N GLY A 96 -6.15 11.65 -7.63
CA GLY A 96 -5.70 12.12 -8.94
C GLY A 96 -6.73 11.94 -10.07
N MET A 97 -7.67 11.01 -9.93
CA MET A 97 -8.62 10.67 -11.00
C MET A 97 -9.55 11.81 -11.45
N PRO A 98 -10.06 12.69 -10.57
CA PRO A 98 -10.88 13.82 -11.02
C PRO A 98 -10.18 14.71 -12.06
N THR A 99 -8.86 14.78 -12.00
CA THR A 99 -8.04 15.58 -12.92
C THR A 99 -7.79 14.85 -14.25
N LEU A 100 -7.78 13.52 -14.26
CA LEU A 100 -7.47 12.70 -15.43
C LEU A 100 -8.71 12.34 -16.27
N LEU A 101 -9.87 12.20 -15.63
CA LEU A 101 -11.11 11.75 -16.28
C LEU A 101 -11.63 12.59 -17.45
N PRO A 102 -11.39 13.92 -17.57
CA PRO A 102 -11.78 14.68 -18.76
C PRO A 102 -10.97 14.33 -20.01
N ILE A 103 -9.82 13.63 -19.83
CA ILE A 103 -8.79 13.47 -20.87
C ILE A 103 -8.67 12.00 -21.31
N THR A 104 -9.06 11.05 -20.44
CA THR A 104 -8.87 9.61 -20.66
C THR A 104 -10.20 8.86 -20.75
N SER A 105 -10.23 7.83 -21.61
CA SER A 105 -11.34 6.89 -21.65
C SER A 105 -11.38 6.03 -20.37
N ALA A 106 -12.55 5.45 -20.05
CA ALA A 106 -12.69 4.51 -18.94
C ALA A 106 -11.75 3.31 -19.07
N GLU A 107 -11.50 2.85 -20.30
CA GLU A 107 -10.58 1.75 -20.60
C GLU A 107 -9.13 2.11 -20.29
N GLU A 108 -8.66 3.27 -20.75
CA GLU A 108 -7.31 3.77 -20.47
C GLU A 108 -7.09 3.98 -18.97
N ALA A 109 -8.06 4.56 -18.29
CA ALA A 109 -8.01 4.75 -16.84
C ALA A 109 -7.93 3.41 -16.10
N GLN A 110 -8.78 2.44 -16.47
CA GLN A 110 -8.77 1.12 -15.87
C GLN A 110 -7.45 0.39 -16.13
N ARG A 111 -6.95 0.42 -17.36
CA ARG A 111 -5.65 -0.15 -17.73
C ARG A 111 -4.53 0.45 -16.89
N SER A 112 -4.44 1.77 -16.82
CA SER A 112 -3.41 2.48 -16.06
C SER A 112 -3.45 2.12 -14.56
N PHE A 113 -4.64 1.93 -14.00
CA PHE A 113 -4.79 1.44 -12.62
C PHE A 113 -4.20 0.04 -12.44
N LEU A 114 -4.57 -0.90 -13.32
CA LEU A 114 -4.09 -2.29 -13.25
C LEU A 114 -2.58 -2.37 -13.45
N GLU A 115 -2.02 -1.59 -14.40
CA GLU A 115 -0.57 -1.52 -14.65
C GLU A 115 0.19 -1.08 -13.41
N ARG A 116 -0.22 0.04 -12.81
CA ARG A 116 0.45 0.58 -11.62
C ARG A 116 0.32 -0.33 -10.41
N LEU A 117 -0.87 -0.91 -10.19
CA LEU A 117 -1.08 -1.86 -9.11
C LEU A 117 -0.19 -3.10 -9.29
N TYR A 118 -0.11 -3.64 -10.51
CA TYR A 118 0.75 -4.77 -10.85
C TYR A 118 2.23 -4.44 -10.60
N ASP A 119 2.70 -3.26 -11.02
CA ASP A 119 4.09 -2.83 -10.84
C ASP A 119 4.45 -2.64 -9.36
N VAL A 120 3.58 -2.00 -8.58
CA VAL A 120 3.77 -1.85 -7.13
C VAL A 120 3.84 -3.22 -6.44
N ALA A 121 2.92 -4.12 -6.77
CA ALA A 121 2.91 -5.46 -6.19
C ALA A 121 4.13 -6.29 -6.63
N SER A 122 4.48 -6.26 -7.90
CA SER A 122 5.62 -7.01 -8.46
C SER A 122 6.97 -6.53 -7.90
N SER A 123 7.14 -5.22 -7.71
CA SER A 123 8.37 -4.64 -7.15
C SER A 123 8.63 -5.09 -5.71
N GLN A 124 7.60 -5.50 -4.99
CA GLN A 124 7.67 -5.93 -3.60
C GLN A 124 7.30 -7.41 -3.41
N ARG A 125 7.27 -8.20 -4.49
CA ARG A 125 6.77 -9.58 -4.48
C ARG A 125 7.29 -10.42 -3.31
N GLY A 126 8.61 -10.41 -3.07
CA GLY A 126 9.22 -11.20 -2.00
C GLY A 126 8.75 -10.78 -0.60
N LEU A 127 8.62 -9.47 -0.37
CA LEU A 127 8.14 -8.93 0.90
C LEU A 127 6.65 -9.25 1.12
N LEU A 128 5.83 -9.13 0.07
CA LEU A 128 4.39 -9.46 0.13
C LEU A 128 4.18 -10.95 0.41
N LEU A 129 4.91 -11.83 -0.27
CA LEU A 129 4.84 -13.28 -0.02
C LEU A 129 5.27 -13.62 1.41
N THR A 130 6.33 -12.98 1.93
CA THR A 130 6.76 -13.14 3.32
C THR A 130 5.68 -12.63 4.28
N LEU A 131 5.04 -11.50 3.97
CA LEU A 131 3.97 -10.93 4.78
C LEU A 131 2.77 -11.88 4.86
N PHE A 132 2.31 -12.42 3.73
CA PHE A 132 1.22 -13.40 3.71
C PHE A 132 1.58 -14.68 4.45
N ALA A 133 2.79 -15.20 4.29
CA ALA A 133 3.24 -16.35 5.06
C ALA A 133 3.25 -16.06 6.57
N THR A 134 3.77 -14.89 6.99
CA THR A 134 3.79 -14.50 8.40
C THR A 134 2.36 -14.35 8.96
N SER A 135 1.41 -13.84 8.18
CA SER A 135 0.02 -13.68 8.63
C SER A 135 -0.68 -14.99 8.98
N VAL A 136 -0.27 -16.08 8.36
CA VAL A 136 -0.81 -17.42 8.66
C VAL A 136 -0.32 -17.94 10.02
N PHE A 137 0.94 -17.60 10.38
CA PHE A 137 1.56 -18.09 11.62
C PHE A 137 1.43 -17.12 12.79
N GLU A 138 1.23 -15.82 12.50
CA GLU A 138 1.10 -14.74 13.49
C GLU A 138 -0.14 -13.88 13.17
N PRO A 139 -1.38 -14.41 13.23
CA PRO A 139 -2.60 -13.70 12.83
C PRO A 139 -2.84 -12.41 13.62
N GLU A 140 -2.41 -12.37 14.90
CA GLU A 140 -2.53 -11.21 15.79
C GLU A 140 -1.85 -9.95 15.23
N VAL A 141 -0.80 -10.12 14.40
CA VAL A 141 -0.11 -9.01 13.73
C VAL A 141 -1.06 -8.29 12.78
N PHE A 142 -1.93 -9.04 12.10
CA PHE A 142 -2.90 -8.49 11.16
C PHE A 142 -4.11 -7.89 11.86
N GLU A 143 -4.69 -8.58 12.83
CA GLU A 143 -5.90 -8.14 13.53
C GLU A 143 -5.70 -6.82 14.29
N SER A 144 -4.49 -6.58 14.79
CA SER A 144 -4.17 -5.38 15.57
C SER A 144 -3.33 -4.34 14.82
N SER A 145 -3.17 -4.48 13.51
CA SER A 145 -2.32 -3.60 12.71
C SER A 145 -3.10 -2.41 12.15
N THR A 146 -2.64 -1.20 12.45
CA THR A 146 -3.19 0.06 11.91
C THR A 146 -3.20 0.06 10.38
N VAL A 147 -2.19 -0.57 9.74
CA VAL A 147 -2.11 -0.59 8.28
C VAL A 147 -3.17 -1.49 7.64
N VAL A 148 -3.58 -2.56 8.29
CA VAL A 148 -4.68 -3.43 7.80
C VAL A 148 -5.99 -2.67 7.86
N THR A 149 -6.27 -1.96 8.95
CA THR A 149 -7.42 -1.05 9.04
C THR A 149 -7.38 0.01 7.95
N SER A 150 -6.23 0.67 7.77
CA SER A 150 -6.05 1.67 6.70
C SER A 150 -6.20 1.09 5.30
N ALA A 151 -5.77 -0.16 5.07
CA ALA A 151 -5.97 -0.84 3.79
C ALA A 151 -7.46 -1.14 3.54
N GLN A 152 -8.20 -1.55 4.58
CA GLN A 152 -9.65 -1.76 4.49
C GLN A 152 -10.40 -0.45 4.19
N GLU A 153 -10.05 0.64 4.89
CA GLU A 153 -10.62 1.98 4.65
C GLU A 153 -10.39 2.44 3.21
N VAL A 154 -9.17 2.27 2.69
CA VAL A 154 -8.83 2.64 1.32
C VAL A 154 -9.55 1.77 0.29
N LEU A 155 -9.75 0.49 0.57
CA LEU A 155 -10.58 -0.37 -0.28
C LEU A 155 -12.05 0.07 -0.28
N ASP A 156 -12.58 0.53 0.85
CA ASP A 156 -13.93 1.07 0.92
C ASP A 156 -14.04 2.42 0.19
N ASP A 157 -13.01 3.27 0.25
CA ASP A 157 -12.92 4.49 -0.56
C ASP A 157 -12.89 4.18 -2.05
N LEU A 158 -12.15 3.15 -2.46
CA LEU A 158 -12.11 2.69 -3.85
C LEU A 158 -13.49 2.18 -4.31
N VAL A 159 -14.22 1.48 -3.46
CA VAL A 159 -15.59 1.04 -3.75
C VAL A 159 -16.49 2.25 -3.98
N ARG A 160 -16.50 3.21 -3.05
CA ARG A 160 -17.27 4.45 -3.19
C ARG A 160 -16.89 5.26 -4.44
N PHE A 161 -15.61 5.31 -4.75
CA PHE A 161 -15.12 5.92 -5.98
C PHE A 161 -15.64 5.17 -7.22
N THR A 162 -15.55 3.85 -7.25
CA THR A 162 -16.04 3.02 -8.37
C THR A 162 -17.53 3.21 -8.59
N GLU A 163 -18.34 3.22 -7.54
CA GLU A 163 -19.79 3.46 -7.64
C GLU A 163 -20.10 4.81 -8.29
N ARG A 164 -19.39 5.87 -7.90
CA ARG A 164 -19.55 7.19 -8.52
C ARG A 164 -19.16 7.19 -10.00
N GLN A 165 -18.08 6.47 -10.38
CA GLN A 165 -17.68 6.38 -11.79
C GLN A 165 -18.70 5.60 -12.62
N LEU A 166 -19.24 4.50 -12.12
CA LEU A 166 -20.28 3.73 -12.81
C LEU A 166 -21.50 4.60 -13.14
N VAL A 167 -22.00 5.35 -12.14
CA VAL A 167 -23.11 6.29 -12.37
C VAL A 167 -22.76 7.32 -13.44
N ARG A 168 -21.54 7.87 -13.40
CA ARG A 168 -21.06 8.84 -14.41
C ARG A 168 -21.03 8.27 -15.82
N TYR A 169 -20.72 6.98 -15.96
CA TYR A 169 -20.74 6.26 -17.24
C TYR A 169 -22.10 5.68 -17.61
N GLY A 170 -23.17 6.02 -16.88
CA GLY A 170 -24.53 5.56 -17.15
C GLY A 170 -24.77 4.10 -16.78
N VAL A 171 -23.92 3.50 -15.97
CA VAL A 171 -24.05 2.12 -15.48
C VAL A 171 -24.69 2.15 -14.09
N ASP A 172 -25.80 1.40 -13.91
CA ASP A 172 -26.44 1.25 -12.60
C ASP A 172 -25.58 0.35 -11.69
N PRO A 173 -25.03 0.87 -10.56
CA PRO A 173 -24.20 0.09 -9.65
C PRO A 173 -24.93 -1.09 -9.03
N ARG A 174 -26.27 -1.08 -8.96
CA ARG A 174 -27.07 -2.17 -8.37
C ARG A 174 -27.08 -3.44 -9.21
N ARG A 175 -26.59 -3.38 -10.45
CA ARG A 175 -26.54 -4.56 -11.34
C ARG A 175 -25.56 -5.62 -10.88
N PHE A 176 -24.60 -5.28 -10.01
CA PHE A 176 -23.60 -6.18 -9.47
C PHE A 176 -23.11 -5.74 -8.09
N ASN A 177 -22.47 -6.63 -7.37
CA ASN A 177 -21.93 -6.30 -6.04
C ASN A 177 -20.59 -5.55 -6.21
N VAL A 178 -20.63 -4.20 -6.25
CA VAL A 178 -19.44 -3.34 -6.43
C VAL A 178 -18.38 -3.60 -5.37
N PRO A 179 -18.71 -3.76 -4.06
CA PRO A 179 -17.73 -4.12 -3.04
C PRO A 179 -16.96 -5.40 -3.34
N ILE A 180 -17.63 -6.46 -3.78
CA ILE A 180 -16.97 -7.72 -4.14
C ILE A 180 -16.18 -7.54 -5.42
N ALA A 181 -16.77 -6.93 -6.46
CA ALA A 181 -16.10 -6.73 -7.75
C ALA A 181 -14.79 -5.95 -7.62
N SER A 182 -14.80 -4.81 -6.89
CA SER A 182 -13.60 -4.00 -6.69
C SER A 182 -12.48 -4.76 -5.97
N ARG A 183 -12.83 -5.52 -4.92
CA ARG A 183 -11.86 -6.34 -4.18
C ARG A 183 -11.33 -7.51 -5.01
N SER A 184 -12.19 -8.12 -5.84
CA SER A 184 -11.80 -9.19 -6.75
C SER A 184 -10.81 -8.72 -7.80
N VAL A 185 -10.96 -7.48 -8.32
CA VAL A 185 -9.99 -6.89 -9.25
C VAL A 185 -8.62 -6.76 -8.59
N ILE A 186 -8.55 -6.23 -7.36
CA ILE A 186 -7.31 -6.16 -6.60
C ILE A 186 -6.71 -7.55 -6.39
N GLY A 187 -7.51 -8.52 -5.93
CA GLY A 187 -7.07 -9.91 -5.72
C GLY A 187 -6.52 -10.56 -6.98
N MET A 188 -7.16 -10.35 -8.13
CA MET A 188 -6.72 -10.87 -9.43
C MET A 188 -5.36 -10.31 -9.84
N VAL A 189 -5.16 -9.00 -9.72
CA VAL A 189 -3.86 -8.37 -10.04
C VAL A 189 -2.77 -8.85 -9.09
N LEU A 190 -3.06 -8.90 -7.78
CA LEU A 190 -2.12 -9.43 -6.79
C LEU A 190 -1.75 -10.89 -7.07
N ALA A 191 -2.72 -11.74 -7.40
CA ALA A 191 -2.45 -13.12 -7.75
C ALA A 191 -1.49 -13.24 -8.94
N MET A 192 -1.71 -12.47 -10.00
CA MET A 192 -0.82 -12.47 -11.17
C MET A 192 0.56 -11.89 -10.86
N ALA A 193 0.66 -10.85 -10.03
CA ALA A 193 1.95 -10.25 -9.64
C ALA A 193 2.75 -11.19 -8.73
N LEU A 194 2.10 -11.88 -7.78
CA LEU A 194 2.77 -12.69 -6.77
C LEU A 194 3.02 -14.12 -7.23
N PHE A 195 2.07 -14.72 -7.94
CA PHE A 195 2.06 -16.13 -8.31
C PHE A 195 2.16 -16.34 -9.82
N GLY A 196 2.44 -15.32 -10.61
CA GLY A 196 2.50 -15.40 -12.07
C GLY A 196 3.47 -16.46 -12.59
N ASP A 197 4.57 -16.72 -11.88
CA ASP A 197 5.53 -17.77 -12.26
C ASP A 197 4.95 -19.17 -12.13
N TRP A 198 3.98 -19.37 -11.25
CA TRP A 198 3.27 -20.62 -11.04
C TRP A 198 1.98 -20.72 -11.86
N LEU A 199 1.25 -19.61 -12.01
CA LEU A 199 -0.04 -19.57 -12.71
C LEU A 199 0.09 -19.55 -14.23
N LEU A 200 1.17 -18.94 -14.75
CA LEU A 200 1.36 -18.75 -16.19
C LEU A 200 2.27 -19.83 -16.78
N PRO A 201 2.01 -20.27 -18.03
CA PRO A 201 2.86 -21.27 -18.66
C PRO A 201 4.31 -20.78 -18.83
N PRO A 202 5.31 -21.66 -18.71
CA PRO A 202 6.72 -21.30 -18.86
C PRO A 202 7.12 -21.10 -20.33
N GLY A 203 8.27 -20.45 -20.54
CA GLY A 203 8.93 -20.35 -21.83
C GLY A 203 8.20 -19.47 -22.85
N ARG A 204 8.26 -19.85 -24.13
CA ARG A 204 7.70 -19.05 -25.23
C ARG A 204 6.17 -18.88 -25.21
N ARG A 205 5.46 -19.69 -24.44
CA ARG A 205 4.00 -19.58 -24.26
C ARG A 205 3.62 -18.62 -23.16
N ARG A 206 4.59 -18.10 -22.39
CA ARG A 206 4.33 -17.13 -21.33
C ARG A 206 3.87 -15.80 -21.95
N PRO A 207 2.71 -15.28 -21.56
CA PRO A 207 2.26 -13.98 -22.04
C PRO A 207 3.25 -12.89 -21.60
N THR A 208 3.43 -11.89 -22.45
CA THR A 208 4.16 -10.67 -22.06
C THR A 208 3.36 -9.90 -21.02
N ARG A 209 4.04 -9.01 -20.28
CA ARG A 209 3.37 -8.11 -19.32
C ARG A 209 2.22 -7.34 -19.99
N ALA A 210 2.44 -6.83 -21.20
CA ALA A 210 1.42 -6.08 -21.96
C ALA A 210 0.20 -6.96 -22.26
N GLN A 211 0.40 -8.17 -22.77
CA GLN A 211 -0.68 -9.11 -23.06
C GLN A 211 -1.48 -9.51 -21.80
N LEU A 212 -0.78 -9.71 -20.67
CA LEU A 212 -1.41 -10.00 -19.39
C LEU A 212 -2.32 -8.84 -18.97
N LEU A 213 -1.81 -7.61 -19.00
CA LEU A 213 -2.56 -6.43 -18.57
C LEU A 213 -3.71 -6.09 -19.53
N ASP A 214 -3.55 -6.31 -20.84
CA ASP A 214 -4.63 -6.19 -21.83
C ASP A 214 -5.77 -7.15 -21.51
N GLU A 215 -5.44 -8.40 -21.20
CA GLU A 215 -6.44 -9.41 -20.87
C GLU A 215 -7.15 -9.11 -19.54
N LEU A 216 -6.40 -8.74 -18.50
CA LEU A 216 -6.97 -8.32 -17.21
C LEU A 216 -7.91 -7.13 -17.37
N THR A 217 -7.50 -6.12 -18.17
CA THR A 217 -8.33 -4.95 -18.47
C THR A 217 -9.64 -5.37 -19.15
N ARG A 218 -9.54 -6.25 -20.15
CA ARG A 218 -10.70 -6.78 -20.87
C ARG A 218 -11.64 -7.55 -19.95
N GLN A 219 -11.12 -8.38 -19.07
CA GLN A 219 -11.92 -9.13 -18.11
C GLN A 219 -12.66 -8.22 -17.13
N VAL A 220 -11.99 -7.16 -16.64
CA VAL A 220 -12.61 -6.20 -15.72
C VAL A 220 -13.74 -5.42 -16.40
N LEU A 221 -13.51 -4.94 -17.64
CA LEU A 221 -14.46 -4.09 -18.33
C LEU A 221 -15.62 -4.88 -18.96
N TYR A 222 -15.34 -6.04 -19.49
CA TYR A 222 -16.31 -6.77 -20.32
C TYR A 222 -16.74 -8.11 -19.73
N GLY A 223 -15.95 -8.71 -18.83
CA GLY A 223 -16.29 -9.99 -18.19
C GLY A 223 -17.52 -9.90 -17.28
N GLY A 224 -17.74 -8.75 -16.65
CA GLY A 224 -18.93 -8.49 -15.82
C GLY A 224 -20.15 -7.96 -16.60
N MET A 225 -19.94 -7.40 -17.80
CA MET A 225 -21.01 -6.72 -18.55
C MET A 225 -21.63 -7.56 -19.68
N ASN A 226 -20.99 -8.61 -20.14
CA ASN A 226 -21.36 -9.20 -21.43
C ASN A 226 -21.67 -10.70 -21.45
N GLN A 227 -21.90 -11.36 -20.31
CA GLN A 227 -22.27 -12.78 -20.37
C GLN A 227 -23.40 -13.15 -19.41
N ARG A 228 -24.61 -12.78 -19.79
CA ARG A 228 -25.61 -13.86 -19.79
C ARG A 228 -25.52 -14.49 -21.17
N PRO A 229 -25.02 -15.74 -21.31
CA PRO A 229 -25.25 -16.49 -22.53
C PRO A 229 -26.79 -16.47 -22.74
N LYS A 230 -27.24 -16.04 -23.92
CA LYS A 230 -28.62 -16.31 -24.34
C LYS A 230 -28.73 -17.85 -24.30
N LEU A 231 -29.19 -18.34 -23.18
CA LEU A 231 -29.68 -19.73 -23.13
C LEU A 231 -30.66 -19.83 -24.29
N ALA A 232 -30.26 -20.57 -25.32
CA ALA A 232 -31.09 -20.88 -26.45
C ALA A 232 -32.40 -21.38 -25.87
N ARG A 233 -33.47 -20.61 -26.07
CA ARG A 233 -34.82 -21.08 -25.78
C ARG A 233 -34.98 -22.34 -26.58
N GLY A 234 -34.90 -23.49 -25.89
CA GLY A 234 -35.15 -24.77 -26.44
C GLY A 234 -36.48 -24.71 -27.16
N GLY A 235 -36.43 -24.85 -28.50
CA GLY A 235 -37.60 -24.96 -29.34
C GLY A 235 -38.42 -26.12 -28.82
N ARG A 236 -39.59 -25.80 -28.25
CA ARG A 236 -40.63 -26.80 -28.06
C ARG A 236 -41.04 -27.25 -29.47
N GLY A 237 -40.48 -28.38 -29.89
CA GLY A 237 -41.00 -29.09 -31.03
C GLY A 237 -42.49 -29.34 -30.84
N ARG A 238 -43.28 -28.71 -31.67
CA ARG A 238 -44.66 -29.13 -31.92
C ARG A 238 -44.55 -30.44 -32.66
N SER A 239 -44.88 -31.53 -31.98
CA SER A 239 -45.28 -32.77 -32.64
C SER A 239 -46.77 -32.61 -32.96
N GLY A 240 -47.10 -32.58 -34.23
CA GLY A 240 -48.43 -32.87 -34.74
C GLY A 240 -48.66 -34.38 -34.79
#